data_e20cfd6811c434f744223218f0af539f
#
_entry.id   e20cfd6811c434f744223218f0af539f
#
_cell.length_a   1.000
_cell.length_b   1.000
_cell.length_c   1.000
_cell.angle_alpha   90.00
_cell.angle_beta   90.00
_cell.angle_gamma   90.00
#
_symmetry.space_group_name_H-M   'P 1'
#
loop_
_entity.id
_entity.type
_entity.pdbx_description
1 polymer ?
#
loop_
_entity_poly.entity_id
_entity_poly.type
_entity_poly.pdbx_seq_one_letter_code
_entity_poly.pdbx_strand_id
1 'polypeptide(L)' 'VEKEELYALDITGAKWRKSSRSLLICVEMAEIAGGAMALRDSKNPEIGDLRFTAEEWSAFRDGVRAGEFG' A
#
# COMPACT_ATOMS: atom_id res chain seq x y z
N VAL A 1 -10.46 -11.30 4.80
CA VAL A 1 -9.16 -11.92 4.58
C VAL A 1 -8.27 -11.72 5.80
N GLU A 2 -7.69 -12.80 6.27
CA GLU A 2 -6.77 -12.72 7.39
C GLU A 2 -5.46 -12.05 6.98
N LYS A 3 -4.85 -11.37 7.91
CA LYS A 3 -3.60 -10.64 7.65
C LYS A 3 -2.50 -11.57 7.12
N GLU A 4 -2.40 -12.76 7.71
CA GLU A 4 -1.40 -13.74 7.29
C GLU A 4 -1.60 -14.16 5.85
N GLU A 5 -2.86 -14.25 5.42
CA GLU A 5 -3.17 -14.60 4.03
C GLU A 5 -2.71 -13.52 3.08
N LEU A 6 -2.83 -12.24 3.48
CA LEU A 6 -2.35 -11.14 2.65
C LEU A 6 -0.84 -11.24 2.44
N TYR A 7 -0.10 -11.51 3.50
CA TYR A 7 1.36 -11.59 3.40
C TYR A 7 1.83 -12.86 2.68
N ALA A 8 0.95 -13.84 2.53
CA ALA A 8 1.26 -15.06 1.79
C ALA A 8 1.01 -14.93 0.30
N LEU A 9 0.33 -13.86 -0.14
CA LEU A 9 0.03 -13.69 -1.57
C LEU A 9 1.29 -13.41 -2.37
N ASP A 10 1.36 -14.01 -3.56
CA ASP A 10 2.37 -13.67 -4.55
C ASP A 10 1.91 -12.41 -5.27
N ILE A 11 2.60 -11.30 -5.06
CA ILE A 11 2.24 -10.03 -5.65
C ILE A 11 3.25 -9.57 -6.70
N THR A 12 4.00 -10.51 -7.26
CA THR A 12 4.98 -10.22 -8.30
C THR A 12 4.37 -9.43 -9.46
N GLY A 13 3.12 -9.73 -9.81
CA GLY A 13 2.42 -9.04 -10.90
C GLY A 13 1.67 -7.79 -10.49
N ALA A 14 1.83 -7.33 -9.26
CA ALA A 14 1.10 -6.15 -8.80
C ALA A 14 1.45 -4.91 -9.61
N LYS A 15 0.46 -4.06 -9.82
CA LYS A 15 0.65 -2.81 -10.56
C LYS A 15 0.83 -1.68 -9.57
N TRP A 16 2.06 -1.26 -9.40
CA TRP A 16 2.42 -0.22 -8.44
C TRP A 16 2.22 1.16 -9.04
N ARG A 17 1.68 2.07 -8.22
CA ARG A 17 1.40 3.44 -8.65
C ARG A 17 1.95 4.42 -7.63
N LYS A 18 2.44 5.56 -8.12
CA LYS A 18 2.87 6.70 -7.30
C LYS A 18 1.82 7.79 -7.41
N SER A 19 1.81 8.70 -6.44
CA SER A 19 1.02 9.90 -6.57
C SER A 19 1.52 10.73 -7.76
N SER A 20 0.59 11.35 -8.51
CA SER A 20 0.94 12.24 -9.61
C SER A 20 1.68 13.49 -9.14
N ARG A 21 1.66 13.77 -7.84
CA ARG A 21 2.35 14.92 -7.24
C ARG A 21 3.79 14.60 -6.87
N SER A 22 4.22 13.39 -7.18
CA SER A 22 5.48 12.85 -6.69
C SER A 22 6.42 12.64 -7.86
N LEU A 23 7.42 13.49 -8.02
CA LEU A 23 8.43 13.31 -9.06
C LEU A 23 9.59 12.46 -8.58
N LEU A 24 10.02 12.66 -7.33
CA LEU A 24 11.19 12.00 -6.78
C LEU A 24 10.88 11.15 -5.57
N ILE A 25 9.66 11.21 -5.07
CA ILE A 25 9.23 10.45 -3.91
C ILE A 25 8.87 9.04 -4.36
N CYS A 26 9.25 8.07 -3.58
CA CYS A 26 9.18 6.67 -3.97
C CYS A 26 8.24 5.85 -3.10
N VAL A 27 7.15 6.46 -2.64
CA VAL A 27 6.06 5.72 -1.98
C VAL A 27 5.12 5.24 -3.07
N GLU A 28 4.94 3.94 -3.14
CA GLU A 28 4.07 3.31 -4.14
C GLU A 28 3.02 2.45 -3.48
N MET A 29 1.86 2.37 -4.12
CA MET A 29 0.72 1.58 -3.67
C MET A 29 0.28 0.64 -4.77
N ALA A 30 -0.22 -0.53 -4.39
CA ALA A 30 -0.84 -1.46 -5.34
C ALA A 30 -2.02 -2.14 -4.68
N GLU A 31 -3.08 -2.34 -5.44
CA GLU A 31 -4.18 -3.20 -4.98
C GLU A 31 -3.74 -4.64 -5.20
N ILE A 32 -3.88 -5.49 -4.19
CA ILE A 32 -3.37 -6.85 -4.24
C ILE A 32 -4.45 -7.93 -4.18
N ALA A 33 -5.59 -7.67 -3.54
CA ALA A 33 -6.70 -8.63 -3.51
C ALA A 33 -7.91 -7.97 -2.87
N GLY A 34 -9.05 -7.95 -3.58
CA GLY A 34 -10.33 -7.57 -2.99
C GLY A 34 -10.33 -6.24 -2.25
N GLY A 35 -9.60 -5.26 -2.72
CA GLY A 35 -9.50 -3.96 -2.07
C GLY A 35 -8.38 -3.84 -1.06
N ALA A 36 -7.68 -4.93 -0.75
CA ALA A 36 -6.49 -4.87 0.09
C ALA A 36 -5.37 -4.17 -0.67
N MET A 37 -4.52 -3.46 0.05
CA MET A 37 -3.48 -2.63 -0.54
C MET A 37 -2.11 -2.98 0.02
N ALA A 38 -1.10 -2.82 -0.83
CA ALA A 38 0.30 -2.92 -0.42
C ALA A 38 0.98 -1.56 -0.60
N LEU A 39 1.92 -1.27 0.28
CA LEU A 39 2.68 -0.03 0.31
C LEU A 39 4.16 -0.37 0.34
N ARG A 40 4.96 0.31 -0.47
CA ARG A 40 6.40 0.08 -0.46
C ARG A 40 7.18 1.35 -0.74
N ASP A 41 8.46 1.31 -0.36
CA ASP A 41 9.45 2.30 -0.76
C ASP A 41 10.15 1.75 -2.01
N SER A 42 9.88 2.35 -3.16
CA SER A 42 10.42 1.83 -4.42
C SER A 42 11.93 2.04 -4.56
N LYS A 43 12.53 2.90 -3.72
CA LYS A 43 13.99 3.07 -3.70
C LYS A 43 14.69 1.93 -2.96
N ASN A 44 13.97 1.25 -2.09
CA ASN A 44 14.51 0.19 -1.25
C ASN A 44 13.59 -1.03 -1.30
N PRO A 45 13.39 -1.61 -2.50
CA PRO A 45 12.43 -2.72 -2.64
C PRO A 45 12.83 -3.96 -1.85
N GLU A 46 14.10 -4.09 -1.51
CA GLU A 46 14.60 -5.22 -0.72
C GLU A 46 14.09 -5.19 0.72
N ILE A 47 13.60 -4.04 1.21
CA ILE A 47 13.01 -3.94 2.54
C ILE A 47 11.66 -4.67 2.57
N GLY A 48 11.01 -4.79 1.41
CA GLY A 48 9.72 -5.43 1.30
C GLY A 48 8.58 -4.43 1.27
N ASP A 49 7.39 -4.89 1.64
CA ASP A 49 6.20 -4.07 1.60
C ASP A 49 5.35 -4.28 2.86
N LEU A 50 4.41 -3.37 3.07
CA LEU A 50 3.40 -3.50 4.12
C LEU A 50 2.06 -3.76 3.43
N ARG A 51 1.24 -4.63 4.01
CA ARG A 51 -0.03 -5.00 3.41
C ARG A 51 -1.17 -4.74 4.38
N PHE A 52 -2.26 -4.21 3.82
CA PHE A 52 -3.41 -3.76 4.60
C PHE A 52 -4.70 -4.33 4.04
N THR A 53 -5.60 -4.76 4.92
CA THR A 53 -6.94 -5.17 4.49
C THR A 53 -7.66 -3.95 3.91
N ALA A 54 -8.76 -4.20 3.20
CA ALA A 54 -9.56 -3.11 2.64
C ALA A 54 -10.05 -2.16 3.74
N GLU A 55 -10.42 -2.70 4.90
CA GLU A 55 -10.90 -1.89 6.03
C GLU A 55 -9.77 -1.06 6.64
N GLU A 56 -8.61 -1.65 6.81
CA GLU A 56 -7.43 -0.92 7.32
C GLU A 56 -7.05 0.20 6.38
N TRP A 57 -7.03 -0.09 5.07
CA TRP A 57 -6.69 0.91 4.07
C TRP A 57 -7.69 2.06 4.08
N SER A 58 -8.99 1.75 4.15
CA SER A 58 -10.04 2.77 4.16
C SER A 58 -9.89 3.69 5.36
N ALA A 59 -9.66 3.12 6.54
CA ALA A 59 -9.48 3.91 7.76
C ALA A 59 -8.25 4.81 7.68
N PHE A 60 -7.14 4.27 7.18
CA PHE A 60 -5.91 5.04 7.02
C PHE A 60 -6.11 6.21 6.05
N ARG A 61 -6.73 5.92 4.90
CA ARG A 61 -6.99 6.94 3.89
C ARG A 61 -7.86 8.07 4.44
N ASP A 62 -8.90 7.70 5.19
CA ASP A 62 -9.79 8.69 5.79
C ASP A 62 -9.06 9.55 6.81
N GLY A 63 -8.19 8.94 7.61
CA GLY A 63 -7.36 9.69 8.57
C GLY A 63 -6.42 10.65 7.89
N VAL A 64 -5.81 10.25 6.78
CA VAL A 64 -4.93 11.12 6.00
C VAL A 64 -5.73 12.31 5.47
N ARG A 65 -6.91 12.07 4.90
CA ARG A 65 -7.76 13.12 4.37
C ARG A 65 -8.22 14.10 5.45
N ALA A 66 -8.42 13.62 6.65
CA ALA A 66 -8.83 14.45 7.78
C ALA A 66 -7.65 15.19 8.42
N GLY A 67 -6.44 14.98 7.95
CA GLY A 67 -5.25 15.65 8.48
C GLY A 67 -4.78 15.10 9.82
N GLU A 68 -5.22 13.90 10.20
CA GLU A 68 -4.86 13.31 11.50
C GLU A 68 -3.39 12.92 11.59
N PHE A 69 -2.74 12.71 10.46
CA PHE A 69 -1.35 12.27 10.42
C PHE A 69 -0.39 13.34 9.88
N GLY A 70 -0.86 14.56 9.83
CA GLY A 70 -0.04 15.66 9.35
C GLY A 70 -0.50 16.30 8.07
#